data_3205054391285cd9903e712cc28f39c7
#
_entry.id   3205054391285cd9903e712cc28f39c7
#
_cell.length_a   1.000
_cell.length_b   1.000
_cell.length_c   1.000
_cell.angle_alpha   90.00
_cell.angle_beta   90.00
_cell.angle_gamma   90.00
#
_symmetry.space_group_name_H-M   'P 1'
#
loop_
_entity.id
_entity.type
_entity.pdbx_description
1 polymer ?
#
loop_
_entity_poly.entity_id
_entity_poly.type
_entity_poly.pdbx_seq_one_letter_code
_entity_poly.pdbx_strand_id
1 'polypeptide(L)'
;MAKGTSIAVLLRGSDPSTNDCNLTGILDLFEIPWTVLTADEAHEDNAAARTAGHQQFSILTSATCLADVLQRSKSESLPTWLAGATSVFVYGFQVTDPCKSLLRQITGDPEAEIRDSGQRPTIVSVTDSFPEMCGPMSGLQIQLERGHDTTLVVRNSTLHSIVGVSEGHLFAEFTYSGVRFFSDSSLTMVDVRERTAAYFDVKKCFAGAVPIVMYLKWAFRDVCLTSVETSACLIIDDPPLWPRYGLLDFDDLLQLADKLTFATTIAFIPWNWRRTNRGTVAAFRESSGKLSICVHGCDHTRGEFAGRSPELLDRKLKTARMRMQALRHHTALDHENVMVFPQGAFSPEAASALKRNGFTAAVNTEVAPTNDALNETTLADLWSVAIVRYASFPIFTRRYIDHGIENFAFDGLLGKPCFIAGHHDLLRGQGRELAMFLRLLASLQWKLCWRPLEDAVRRSYSIRSDGETILVKMLAERLLFENGGATTRRICVMKHEPQVAALKGVEVNQRLIAYEYIDGYVRAMVDVPPGGSADVRCVHREQLHGSPASEPIRYRVGVAVRRYLSELRDNYGHLLRSRA
;
A
#
# COMPACT_ATOMS: atom_id res chain seq x y z
N MET A 1 28.61 9.90 15.77
CA MET A 1 27.94 9.00 16.72
C MET A 1 26.84 8.30 15.95
N ALA A 2 26.86 6.98 15.87
CA ALA A 2 25.75 6.23 15.27
C ALA A 2 24.49 6.57 16.09
N LYS A 3 23.42 7.08 15.45
CA LYS A 3 22.12 7.24 16.10
C LYS A 3 21.68 5.86 16.55
N GLY A 4 21.45 5.68 17.86
CA GLY A 4 20.90 4.44 18.40
C GLY A 4 19.57 4.13 17.70
N THR A 5 19.38 2.88 17.33
CA THR A 5 18.18 2.41 16.64
C THR A 5 17.02 2.37 17.64
N SER A 6 15.89 2.98 17.30
CA SER A 6 14.66 2.86 18.11
C SER A 6 14.17 1.41 18.14
N ILE A 7 13.72 0.93 19.30
CA ILE A 7 13.20 -0.42 19.49
C ILE A 7 11.84 -0.39 20.18
N ALA A 8 10.96 -1.33 19.82
CA ALA A 8 9.71 -1.56 20.52
C ALA A 8 9.92 -2.57 21.68
N VAL A 9 9.45 -2.22 22.87
CA VAL A 9 9.43 -3.10 24.02
C VAL A 9 7.98 -3.52 24.26
N LEU A 10 7.67 -4.78 23.98
CA LEU A 10 6.34 -5.33 24.25
C LEU A 10 6.27 -5.77 25.71
N LEU A 11 5.60 -4.98 26.54
CA LEU A 11 5.31 -5.32 27.93
C LEU A 11 4.01 -6.14 27.98
N ARG A 12 4.09 -7.40 28.44
CA ARG A 12 2.97 -8.33 28.46
C ARG A 12 3.01 -9.27 29.67
N GLY A 13 1.94 -10.00 29.89
CA GLY A 13 1.92 -11.12 30.83
C GLY A 13 2.85 -12.25 30.39
N SER A 14 3.06 -13.24 31.29
CA SER A 14 3.88 -14.42 30.99
C SER A 14 3.35 -15.19 29.78
N ASP A 15 2.02 -15.34 29.68
CA ASP A 15 1.35 -15.91 28.51
C ASP A 15 0.91 -14.78 27.56
N PRO A 16 1.28 -14.82 26.26
CA PRO A 16 0.87 -13.79 25.30
C PRO A 16 -0.64 -13.87 25.01
N SER A 17 -1.32 -12.74 25.03
CA SER A 17 -2.69 -12.62 24.54
C SER A 17 -2.74 -12.68 23.01
N THR A 18 -3.95 -12.86 22.45
CA THR A 18 -4.17 -12.76 20.99
C THR A 18 -3.72 -11.40 20.45
N ASN A 19 -4.00 -10.30 21.17
CA ASN A 19 -3.58 -8.96 20.77
C ASN A 19 -2.05 -8.79 20.81
N ASP A 20 -1.33 -9.41 21.77
CA ASP A 20 0.14 -9.40 21.80
C ASP A 20 0.70 -10.11 20.55
N CYS A 21 0.11 -11.25 20.17
CA CYS A 21 0.50 -11.97 18.96
C CYS A 21 0.19 -11.16 17.67
N ASN A 22 -0.95 -10.48 17.61
CA ASN A 22 -1.33 -9.65 16.48
C ASN A 22 -0.41 -8.44 16.37
N LEU A 23 -0.08 -7.79 17.49
CA LEU A 23 0.84 -6.67 17.56
C LEU A 23 2.24 -7.06 17.05
N THR A 24 2.78 -8.23 17.48
CA THR A 24 4.08 -8.69 16.95
C THR A 24 4.05 -8.90 15.44
N GLY A 25 2.93 -9.41 14.90
CA GLY A 25 2.75 -9.53 13.44
C GLY A 25 2.79 -8.18 12.71
N ILE A 26 2.23 -7.12 13.32
CA ILE A 26 2.28 -5.76 12.76
C ILE A 26 3.70 -5.18 12.86
N LEU A 27 4.41 -5.40 13.98
CA LEU A 27 5.81 -4.99 14.13
C LEU A 27 6.72 -5.65 13.08
N ASP A 28 6.56 -6.97 12.87
CA ASP A 28 7.29 -7.72 11.85
C ASP A 28 6.99 -7.20 10.44
N LEU A 29 5.73 -6.86 10.13
CA LEU A 29 5.33 -6.30 8.83
C LEU A 29 6.05 -4.99 8.53
N PHE A 30 6.21 -4.11 9.54
CA PHE A 30 6.89 -2.82 9.39
C PHE A 30 8.40 -2.90 9.63
N GLU A 31 8.94 -4.11 9.84
CA GLU A 31 10.36 -4.35 10.13
C GLU A 31 10.87 -3.54 11.34
N ILE A 32 10.00 -3.30 12.33
CA ILE A 32 10.35 -2.62 13.58
C ILE A 32 11.04 -3.62 14.50
N PRO A 33 12.28 -3.35 14.96
CA PRO A 33 12.94 -4.20 15.95
C PRO A 33 12.13 -4.21 17.26
N TRP A 34 11.93 -5.38 17.84
CA TRP A 34 11.21 -5.49 19.09
C TRP A 34 11.80 -6.55 20.04
N THR A 35 11.49 -6.38 21.33
CA THR A 35 11.81 -7.33 22.39
C THR A 35 10.64 -7.45 23.36
N VAL A 36 10.62 -8.50 24.15
CA VAL A 36 9.59 -8.74 25.18
C VAL A 36 10.15 -8.39 26.55
N LEU A 37 9.31 -7.75 27.35
CA LEU A 37 9.46 -7.59 28.79
C LEU A 37 8.20 -8.16 29.46
N THR A 38 8.33 -9.20 30.29
CA THR A 38 7.18 -9.74 31.02
C THR A 38 6.87 -8.90 32.25
N ALA A 39 5.61 -8.91 32.70
CA ALA A 39 5.19 -8.21 33.91
C ALA A 39 5.97 -8.64 35.15
N ASP A 40 6.38 -9.90 35.22
CA ASP A 40 7.19 -10.42 36.32
C ASP A 40 8.63 -9.88 36.28
N GLU A 41 9.26 -9.84 35.10
CA GLU A 41 10.60 -9.23 34.89
C GLU A 41 10.60 -7.72 35.12
N ALA A 42 9.46 -7.05 34.92
CA ALA A 42 9.32 -5.59 35.10
C ALA A 42 9.44 -5.15 36.58
N HIS A 43 9.34 -6.09 37.53
CA HIS A 43 9.54 -5.84 38.98
C HIS A 43 10.96 -6.05 39.46
N GLU A 44 11.82 -6.68 38.67
CA GLU A 44 13.20 -6.95 38.97
C GLU A 44 14.11 -5.89 38.32
N ASP A 45 15.34 -5.70 38.82
CA ASP A 45 16.34 -4.83 38.21
C ASP A 45 16.70 -5.20 36.74
N ASN A 46 16.19 -6.34 36.28
CA ASN A 46 16.35 -6.87 34.92
C ASN A 46 15.67 -5.99 33.85
N ALA A 47 14.59 -5.27 34.17
CA ALA A 47 13.92 -4.39 33.23
C ALA A 47 14.85 -3.24 32.75
N ALA A 48 15.62 -2.69 33.68
CA ALA A 48 16.62 -1.67 33.36
C ALA A 48 17.72 -2.22 32.46
N ALA A 49 18.17 -3.46 32.66
CA ALA A 49 19.19 -4.10 31.82
C ALA A 49 18.72 -4.34 30.38
N ARG A 50 17.43 -4.71 30.17
CA ARG A 50 16.86 -4.91 28.81
C ARG A 50 16.67 -3.59 28.05
N THR A 51 16.45 -2.48 28.75
CA THR A 51 16.28 -1.16 28.14
C THR A 51 17.60 -0.38 28.05
N ALA A 52 18.57 -0.63 28.94
CA ALA A 52 19.82 0.12 29.06
C ALA A 52 20.76 0.03 27.84
N GLY A 53 20.60 -0.97 26.97
CA GLY A 53 21.35 -1.11 25.71
C GLY A 53 20.84 -0.25 24.56
N HIS A 54 19.63 0.34 24.70
CA HIS A 54 18.96 1.08 23.64
C HIS A 54 18.88 2.57 23.97
N GLN A 55 19.34 3.42 23.07
CA GLN A 55 19.29 4.88 23.27
C GLN A 55 17.87 5.45 23.19
N GLN A 56 16.97 4.79 22.45
CA GLN A 56 15.56 5.15 22.32
C GLN A 56 14.70 3.89 22.29
N PHE A 57 13.66 3.84 23.10
CA PHE A 57 12.69 2.75 23.07
C PHE A 57 11.29 3.27 23.38
N SER A 58 10.29 2.61 22.83
CA SER A 58 8.89 2.84 23.12
C SER A 58 8.24 1.56 23.62
N ILE A 59 7.34 1.69 24.60
CA ILE A 59 6.65 0.56 25.21
C ILE A 59 5.28 0.40 24.58
N LEU A 60 4.93 -0.84 24.28
CA LEU A 60 3.59 -1.24 23.82
C LEU A 60 3.03 -2.24 24.82
N THR A 61 1.82 -1.98 25.32
CA THR A 61 1.26 -2.82 26.39
C THR A 61 -0.26 -2.75 26.43
N SER A 62 -0.91 -3.79 26.95
CA SER A 62 -2.33 -3.73 27.25
C SER A 62 -2.61 -2.93 28.53
N ALA A 63 -3.77 -2.29 28.61
CA ALA A 63 -4.20 -1.55 29.79
C ALA A 63 -4.23 -2.44 31.04
N THR A 64 -4.63 -3.70 30.90
CA THR A 64 -4.66 -4.68 32.00
C THR A 64 -3.25 -5.01 32.50
N CYS A 65 -2.30 -5.24 31.61
CA CYS A 65 -0.92 -5.54 32.00
C CYS A 65 -0.24 -4.33 32.67
N LEU A 66 -0.41 -3.14 32.11
CA LEU A 66 0.16 -1.92 32.71
C LEU A 66 -0.44 -1.62 34.08
N ALA A 67 -1.78 -1.81 34.24
CA ALA A 67 -2.44 -1.64 35.53
C ALA A 67 -1.86 -2.58 36.60
N ASP A 68 -1.65 -3.86 36.24
CA ASP A 68 -1.05 -4.85 37.17
C ASP A 68 0.38 -4.45 37.57
N VAL A 69 1.22 -4.05 36.62
CA VAL A 69 2.61 -3.63 36.88
C VAL A 69 2.67 -2.40 37.77
N LEU A 70 1.87 -1.36 37.50
CA LEU A 70 1.86 -0.14 38.31
C LEU A 70 1.26 -0.38 39.71
N GLN A 71 0.25 -1.23 39.85
CA GLN A 71 -0.33 -1.60 41.15
C GLN A 71 0.68 -2.34 42.04
N ARG A 72 1.48 -3.25 41.46
CA ARG A 72 2.50 -4.01 42.20
C ARG A 72 3.69 -3.12 42.60
N SER A 73 4.03 -2.10 41.84
CA SER A 73 5.19 -1.22 42.15
C SER A 73 5.03 -0.41 43.42
N LYS A 74 3.80 -0.26 43.97
CA LYS A 74 3.48 0.48 45.21
C LYS A 74 4.10 1.88 45.31
N SER A 75 4.61 2.43 44.18
CA SER A 75 5.26 3.75 44.11
C SER A 75 4.28 4.76 43.55
N GLU A 76 4.31 5.99 44.08
CA GLU A 76 3.58 7.12 43.50
C GLU A 76 4.23 7.61 42.18
N SER A 77 5.49 7.22 41.94
CA SER A 77 6.23 7.55 40.72
C SER A 77 6.28 6.37 39.74
N LEU A 78 6.45 6.70 38.44
CA LEU A 78 6.70 5.67 37.42
C LEU A 78 7.99 4.89 37.73
N PRO A 79 8.01 3.56 37.50
CA PRO A 79 9.26 2.79 37.51
C PRO A 79 10.31 3.43 36.61
N THR A 80 11.57 3.44 37.03
CA THR A 80 12.67 4.13 36.31
C THR A 80 12.82 3.69 34.85
N TRP A 81 12.60 2.41 34.57
CA TRP A 81 12.64 1.88 33.21
C TRP A 81 11.49 2.40 32.35
N LEU A 82 10.30 2.60 32.92
CA LEU A 82 9.14 3.18 32.21
C LEU A 82 9.32 4.68 32.00
N ALA A 83 9.89 5.39 33.00
CA ALA A 83 10.20 6.81 32.91
C ALA A 83 11.27 7.13 31.83
N GLY A 84 12.09 6.15 31.47
CA GLY A 84 13.08 6.27 30.39
C GLY A 84 12.51 6.04 28.98
N ALA A 85 11.25 5.63 28.84
CA ALA A 85 10.64 5.38 27.53
C ALA A 85 10.38 6.69 26.77
N THR A 86 10.61 6.67 25.46
CA THR A 86 10.28 7.79 24.57
C THR A 86 8.76 8.02 24.49
N SER A 87 8.00 6.92 24.49
CA SER A 87 6.53 6.92 24.53
C SER A 87 5.99 5.57 24.97
N VAL A 88 4.72 5.54 25.39
CA VAL A 88 4.01 4.34 25.81
C VAL A 88 2.70 4.26 25.03
N PHE A 89 2.50 3.18 24.28
CA PHE A 89 1.23 2.87 23.64
C PHE A 89 0.45 1.85 24.47
N VAL A 90 -0.73 2.25 24.94
CA VAL A 90 -1.60 1.44 25.79
C VAL A 90 -2.88 1.11 25.02
N TYR A 91 -3.16 -0.16 24.86
CA TYR A 91 -4.34 -0.64 24.13
C TYR A 91 -5.25 -1.49 25.01
N GLY A 92 -6.47 -1.73 24.56
CA GLY A 92 -7.37 -2.68 25.18
C GLY A 92 -7.95 -2.20 26.52
N PHE A 93 -8.45 -0.98 26.57
CA PHE A 93 -9.12 -0.44 27.76
C PHE A 93 -10.49 -1.09 27.97
N GLN A 94 -10.52 -2.15 28.78
CA GLN A 94 -11.76 -2.83 29.17
C GLN A 94 -12.53 -2.03 30.23
N VAL A 95 -13.87 -2.22 30.30
CA VAL A 95 -14.74 -1.60 31.32
C VAL A 95 -14.56 -2.35 32.65
N THR A 96 -13.36 -2.36 33.22
CA THR A 96 -12.97 -2.99 34.48
C THR A 96 -12.38 -1.98 35.44
N ASP A 97 -12.48 -2.24 36.77
CA ASP A 97 -11.94 -1.31 37.77
C ASP A 97 -10.43 -1.08 37.65
N PRO A 98 -9.58 -2.09 37.37
CA PRO A 98 -8.15 -1.84 37.15
C PRO A 98 -7.88 -0.91 35.97
N CYS A 99 -8.55 -1.09 34.82
CA CYS A 99 -8.39 -0.23 33.66
C CYS A 99 -8.91 1.19 33.92
N LYS A 100 -10.05 1.34 34.63
CA LYS A 100 -10.56 2.67 35.01
C LYS A 100 -9.60 3.39 35.97
N SER A 101 -9.06 2.65 36.97
CA SER A 101 -8.06 3.20 37.89
C SER A 101 -6.79 3.64 37.15
N LEU A 102 -6.29 2.81 36.26
CA LEU A 102 -5.17 3.16 35.38
C LEU A 102 -5.46 4.44 34.59
N LEU A 103 -6.61 4.51 33.91
CA LEU A 103 -6.97 5.68 33.09
C LEU A 103 -6.99 6.96 33.94
N ARG A 104 -7.59 6.93 35.14
CA ARG A 104 -7.59 8.05 36.08
C ARG A 104 -6.19 8.46 36.53
N GLN A 105 -5.34 7.48 36.83
CA GLN A 105 -3.95 7.72 37.24
C GLN A 105 -3.17 8.40 36.14
N ILE A 106 -3.15 7.84 34.92
CA ILE A 106 -2.30 8.33 33.84
C ILE A 106 -2.82 9.63 33.20
N THR A 107 -4.13 9.91 33.29
CA THR A 107 -4.71 11.18 32.82
C THR A 107 -4.73 12.28 33.89
N GLY A 108 -4.60 11.91 35.18
CA GLY A 108 -4.79 12.83 36.30
C GLY A 108 -6.25 13.31 36.45
N ASP A 109 -7.21 12.66 35.78
CA ASP A 109 -8.63 13.01 35.84
C ASP A 109 -9.35 11.98 36.71
N PRO A 110 -9.79 12.35 37.94
CA PRO A 110 -10.47 11.42 38.83
C PRO A 110 -11.85 10.98 38.32
N GLU A 111 -12.43 11.72 37.38
CA GLU A 111 -13.74 11.40 36.76
C GLU A 111 -13.58 10.66 35.43
N ALA A 112 -12.33 10.33 35.02
CA ALA A 112 -12.13 9.60 33.77
C ALA A 112 -12.84 8.25 33.80
N GLU A 113 -13.51 7.93 32.70
CA GLU A 113 -14.35 6.73 32.53
C GLU A 113 -14.00 5.99 31.24
N ILE A 114 -14.23 4.68 31.27
CA ILE A 114 -14.27 3.84 30.08
C ILE A 114 -15.73 3.43 29.89
N ARG A 115 -16.31 3.77 28.75
CA ARG A 115 -17.69 3.45 28.40
C ARG A 115 -17.73 2.40 27.30
N ASP A 116 -18.64 1.45 27.43
CA ASP A 116 -18.99 0.53 26.36
C ASP A 116 -19.78 1.30 25.28
N SER A 117 -19.34 1.23 24.03
CA SER A 117 -20.01 1.92 22.92
C SER A 117 -21.21 1.14 22.38
N GLY A 118 -21.38 -0.14 22.77
CA GLY A 118 -22.41 -1.04 22.26
C GLY A 118 -22.32 -1.32 20.76
N GLN A 119 -21.15 -1.12 20.15
CA GLN A 119 -20.88 -1.34 18.72
C GLN A 119 -21.87 -0.66 17.77
N ARG A 120 -22.39 0.49 18.14
CA ARG A 120 -23.31 1.27 17.29
C ARG A 120 -22.53 1.97 16.17
N PRO A 121 -23.13 2.13 14.98
CA PRO A 121 -22.53 2.95 13.93
C PRO A 121 -22.15 4.31 14.48
N THR A 122 -20.91 4.70 14.31
CA THR A 122 -20.33 5.90 14.93
C THR A 122 -19.53 6.67 13.91
N ILE A 123 -19.54 8.00 14.01
CA ILE A 123 -18.63 8.85 13.25
C ILE A 123 -17.37 9.04 14.08
N VAL A 124 -16.23 8.67 13.53
CA VAL A 124 -14.91 9.01 14.06
C VAL A 124 -14.37 10.24 13.33
N SER A 125 -13.68 11.11 14.08
CA SER A 125 -13.03 12.31 13.55
C SER A 125 -11.54 12.22 13.85
N VAL A 126 -10.72 12.16 12.80
CA VAL A 126 -9.26 12.19 12.92
C VAL A 126 -8.80 13.64 12.98
N THR A 127 -7.98 14.00 13.97
CA THR A 127 -7.48 15.37 14.13
C THR A 127 -6.61 15.81 12.95
N ASP A 128 -6.63 17.09 12.64
CA ASP A 128 -5.68 17.76 11.73
C ASP A 128 -4.51 18.43 12.48
N SER A 129 -4.56 18.45 13.82
CA SER A 129 -3.54 19.08 14.66
C SER A 129 -2.27 18.25 14.81
N PHE A 130 -2.25 16.99 14.35
CA PHE A 130 -1.12 16.08 14.46
C PHE A 130 -0.79 15.38 13.12
N PRO A 131 -0.46 16.17 12.08
CA PRO A 131 -0.31 15.64 10.72
C PRO A 131 0.85 14.65 10.56
N GLU A 132 1.90 14.74 11.40
CA GLU A 132 3.02 13.79 11.31
C GLU A 132 2.64 12.36 11.72
N MET A 133 1.62 12.20 12.56
CA MET A 133 1.08 10.89 12.96
C MET A 133 -0.07 10.46 12.08
N CYS A 134 -1.03 11.36 11.84
CA CYS A 134 -2.25 11.05 11.11
C CYS A 134 -2.03 10.93 9.58
N GLY A 135 -1.02 11.62 9.03
CA GLY A 135 -0.70 11.60 7.61
C GLY A 135 -1.92 11.91 6.74
N PRO A 136 -2.18 11.12 5.67
CA PRO A 136 -3.33 11.32 4.79
C PRO A 136 -4.69 11.15 5.47
N MET A 137 -4.76 10.54 6.65
CA MET A 137 -6.00 10.39 7.43
C MET A 137 -6.41 11.68 8.15
N SER A 138 -5.52 12.69 8.25
CA SER A 138 -5.76 13.95 8.96
C SER A 138 -7.02 14.66 8.48
N GLY A 139 -7.85 15.09 9.42
CA GLY A 139 -9.10 15.83 9.18
C GLY A 139 -10.26 15.00 8.64
N LEU A 140 -10.09 13.69 8.44
CA LEU A 140 -11.17 12.84 7.95
C LEU A 140 -12.24 12.59 9.02
N GLN A 141 -13.48 12.63 8.56
CA GLN A 141 -14.65 12.13 9.30
C GLN A 141 -15.13 10.85 8.62
N ILE A 142 -15.18 9.76 9.37
CA ILE A 142 -15.45 8.43 8.83
C ILE A 142 -16.63 7.82 9.58
N GLN A 143 -17.68 7.46 8.84
CA GLN A 143 -18.81 6.70 9.37
C GLN A 143 -18.40 5.24 9.45
N LEU A 144 -18.24 4.69 10.66
CA LEU A 144 -17.92 3.28 10.87
C LEU A 144 -19.18 2.42 10.67
N GLU A 145 -19.01 1.28 10.02
CA GLU A 145 -20.12 0.33 9.80
C GLU A 145 -20.45 -0.49 11.07
N ARG A 146 -19.43 -0.88 11.83
CA ARG A 146 -19.56 -1.73 13.03
C ARG A 146 -19.40 -0.96 14.34
N GLY A 147 -19.06 0.33 14.29
CA GLY A 147 -18.74 1.08 15.49
C GLY A 147 -17.35 0.72 16.07
N HIS A 148 -17.21 0.90 17.38
CA HIS A 148 -15.99 0.63 18.15
C HIS A 148 -16.37 -0.01 19.49
N ASP A 149 -15.40 -0.62 20.18
CA ASP A 149 -15.67 -1.39 21.38
C ASP A 149 -15.92 -0.51 22.60
N THR A 150 -14.95 0.37 22.93
CA THR A 150 -15.03 1.24 24.09
C THR A 150 -14.66 2.68 23.74
N THR A 151 -15.07 3.62 24.59
CA THR A 151 -14.77 5.05 24.50
C THR A 151 -14.08 5.51 25.77
N LEU A 152 -12.98 6.24 25.63
CA LEU A 152 -12.31 6.92 26.74
C LEU A 152 -12.97 8.28 26.95
N VAL A 153 -13.56 8.51 28.10
CA VAL A 153 -14.17 9.79 28.49
C VAL A 153 -13.25 10.46 29.50
N VAL A 154 -12.56 11.51 29.07
CA VAL A 154 -11.58 12.27 29.87
C VAL A 154 -11.86 13.74 29.67
N ARG A 155 -11.91 14.49 30.74
CA ARG A 155 -12.21 15.94 30.73
C ARG A 155 -11.00 16.84 30.94
N ASN A 156 -9.82 16.22 31.17
CA ASN A 156 -8.60 16.98 31.39
C ASN A 156 -8.18 17.77 30.16
N SER A 157 -7.88 19.05 30.32
CA SER A 157 -7.47 19.97 29.26
C SER A 157 -6.10 19.66 28.63
N THR A 158 -5.31 18.79 29.23
CA THR A 158 -3.98 18.38 28.73
C THR A 158 -4.02 17.18 27.77
N LEU A 159 -5.19 16.61 27.54
CA LEU A 159 -5.39 15.50 26.61
C LEU A 159 -5.47 16.03 25.17
N HIS A 160 -4.74 15.39 24.26
CA HIS A 160 -4.85 15.63 22.83
C HIS A 160 -5.62 14.48 22.18
N SER A 161 -6.84 14.74 21.70
CA SER A 161 -7.62 13.77 20.94
C SER A 161 -7.01 13.59 19.55
N ILE A 162 -6.56 12.37 19.24
CA ILE A 162 -6.07 12.03 17.90
C ILE A 162 -7.23 11.50 17.06
N VAL A 163 -8.05 10.61 17.63
CA VAL A 163 -9.30 10.13 17.03
C VAL A 163 -10.41 10.34 18.05
N GLY A 164 -11.30 11.28 17.75
CA GLY A 164 -12.47 11.61 18.55
C GLY A 164 -13.72 10.88 18.11
N VAL A 165 -14.63 10.67 19.04
CA VAL A 165 -16.02 10.25 18.84
C VAL A 165 -16.96 11.23 19.56
N SER A 166 -18.28 11.16 19.29
CA SER A 166 -19.24 12.14 19.85
C SER A 166 -19.17 12.31 21.37
N GLU A 167 -18.83 11.26 22.12
CA GLU A 167 -18.87 11.25 23.59
C GLU A 167 -17.49 11.04 24.24
N GLY A 168 -16.39 11.16 23.50
CA GLY A 168 -15.05 10.98 24.03
C GLY A 168 -13.98 10.69 22.96
N HIS A 169 -13.05 9.80 23.28
CA HIS A 169 -11.89 9.53 22.45
C HIS A 169 -11.76 8.03 22.20
N LEU A 170 -11.43 7.70 20.96
CA LEU A 170 -11.03 6.36 20.57
C LEU A 170 -9.50 6.23 20.70
N PHE A 171 -8.77 7.27 20.29
CA PHE A 171 -7.32 7.33 20.39
C PHE A 171 -6.88 8.73 20.84
N ALA A 172 -6.08 8.79 21.90
CA ALA A 172 -5.68 10.05 22.52
C ALA A 172 -4.25 10.00 23.06
N GLU A 173 -3.61 11.17 23.10
CA GLU A 173 -2.31 11.40 23.71
C GLU A 173 -2.43 12.24 24.98
N PHE A 174 -1.64 11.91 26.00
CA PHE A 174 -1.43 12.72 27.21
C PHE A 174 -0.04 12.49 27.79
N THR A 175 0.38 13.36 28.69
CA THR A 175 1.67 13.24 29.37
C THR A 175 1.45 12.89 30.84
N TYR A 176 2.08 11.81 31.31
CA TYR A 176 2.09 11.43 32.71
C TYR A 176 3.53 11.28 33.20
N SER A 177 3.89 11.97 34.28
CA SER A 177 5.26 12.00 34.85
C SER A 177 6.36 12.26 33.81
N GLY A 178 6.09 13.13 32.83
CA GLY A 178 7.04 13.51 31.78
C GLY A 178 7.13 12.53 30.59
N VAL A 179 6.40 11.42 30.62
CA VAL A 179 6.35 10.44 29.53
C VAL A 179 5.07 10.62 28.71
N ARG A 180 5.17 10.51 27.40
CA ARG A 180 4.02 10.57 26.48
C ARG A 180 3.30 9.22 26.42
N PHE A 181 2.02 9.22 26.74
CA PHE A 181 1.15 8.07 26.66
C PHE A 181 0.16 8.22 25.50
N PHE A 182 0.01 7.17 24.74
CA PHE A 182 -0.96 7.06 23.66
C PHE A 182 -1.94 5.95 24.02
N SER A 183 -3.20 6.29 24.27
CA SER A 183 -4.24 5.36 24.68
C SER A 183 -5.18 5.06 23.53
N ASP A 184 -5.24 3.79 23.14
CA ASP A 184 -6.17 3.24 22.17
C ASP A 184 -7.25 2.43 22.88
N SER A 185 -8.51 2.81 22.69
CA SER A 185 -9.65 2.17 23.33
C SER A 185 -10.05 0.83 22.72
N SER A 186 -9.49 0.46 21.54
CA SER A 186 -9.83 -0.77 20.86
C SER A 186 -9.50 -2.01 21.71
N LEU A 187 -10.44 -2.94 21.84
CA LEU A 187 -10.24 -4.21 22.55
C LEU A 187 -9.58 -5.28 21.67
N THR A 188 -9.61 -5.11 20.37
CA THR A 188 -9.08 -6.09 19.40
C THR A 188 -8.16 -5.41 18.40
N MET A 189 -7.00 -6.03 18.13
CA MET A 189 -6.12 -5.66 17.03
C MET A 189 -6.32 -6.60 15.84
N VAL A 190 -6.18 -6.09 14.65
CA VAL A 190 -6.25 -6.90 13.43
C VAL A 190 -5.09 -7.90 13.38
N ASP A 191 -5.39 -9.12 12.92
CA ASP A 191 -4.36 -10.11 12.60
C ASP A 191 -3.91 -9.93 11.15
N VAL A 192 -2.71 -9.40 10.97
CA VAL A 192 -2.14 -9.21 9.62
C VAL A 192 -1.78 -10.52 8.92
N ARG A 193 -1.77 -11.65 9.65
CA ARG A 193 -1.53 -13.01 9.12
C ARG A 193 -2.82 -13.67 8.64
N GLU A 194 -3.99 -13.08 8.95
CA GLU A 194 -5.27 -13.60 8.49
C GLU A 194 -5.33 -13.63 6.95
N ARG A 195 -5.80 -14.75 6.39
CA ARG A 195 -6.00 -14.92 4.95
C ARG A 195 -7.24 -14.17 4.51
N THR A 196 -7.13 -13.48 3.40
CA THR A 196 -8.22 -12.70 2.84
C THR A 196 -8.24 -12.73 1.32
N ALA A 197 -9.44 -12.70 0.75
CA ALA A 197 -9.67 -12.52 -0.68
C ALA A 197 -10.29 -11.14 -1.00
N ALA A 198 -10.50 -10.31 0.02
CA ALA A 198 -11.11 -9.00 -0.12
C ALA A 198 -10.16 -7.90 0.36
N TYR A 199 -10.34 -6.70 -0.15
CA TYR A 199 -9.66 -5.51 0.34
C TYR A 199 -9.95 -5.27 1.82
N PHE A 200 -8.92 -4.78 2.52
CA PHE A 200 -9.13 -4.18 3.83
C PHE A 200 -10.04 -2.96 3.71
N ASP A 201 -11.03 -2.88 4.58
CA ASP A 201 -12.01 -1.80 4.62
C ASP A 201 -11.91 -1.07 5.96
N VAL A 202 -11.49 0.18 5.88
CA VAL A 202 -11.31 1.06 7.04
C VAL A 202 -12.61 1.23 7.83
N LYS A 203 -13.77 1.30 7.17
CA LYS A 203 -15.07 1.46 7.87
C LYS A 203 -15.42 0.28 8.77
N LYS A 204 -14.90 -0.91 8.44
CA LYS A 204 -15.18 -2.15 9.19
C LYS A 204 -14.19 -2.42 10.31
N CYS A 205 -12.93 -2.01 10.12
CA CYS A 205 -11.82 -2.41 10.99
C CYS A 205 -11.00 -1.23 11.51
N PHE A 206 -11.58 -0.01 11.56
CA PHE A 206 -10.87 1.22 11.92
C PHE A 206 -10.14 1.11 13.27
N ALA A 207 -10.89 0.80 14.33
CA ALA A 207 -10.40 0.87 15.69
C ALA A 207 -9.21 -0.08 15.95
N GLY A 208 -9.28 -1.31 15.44
CA GLY A 208 -8.21 -2.30 15.63
C GLY A 208 -7.02 -2.16 14.67
N ALA A 209 -7.03 -1.19 13.75
CA ALA A 209 -6.02 -1.06 12.70
C ALA A 209 -5.40 0.34 12.61
N VAL A 210 -6.23 1.38 12.49
CA VAL A 210 -5.75 2.72 12.13
C VAL A 210 -4.92 3.36 13.24
N PRO A 211 -5.34 3.38 14.53
CA PRO A 211 -4.57 3.97 15.62
C PRO A 211 -3.19 3.36 15.79
N ILE A 212 -3.09 2.02 15.78
CA ILE A 212 -1.78 1.35 15.94
C ILE A 212 -0.86 1.63 14.76
N VAL A 213 -1.36 1.65 13.51
CA VAL A 213 -0.54 1.99 12.34
C VAL A 213 -0.06 3.43 12.40
N MET A 214 -0.93 4.39 12.77
CA MET A 214 -0.56 5.79 12.98
C MET A 214 0.57 5.90 14.01
N TYR A 215 0.39 5.27 15.17
CA TYR A 215 1.39 5.31 16.24
C TYR A 215 2.72 4.69 15.80
N LEU A 216 2.72 3.49 15.24
CA LEU A 216 3.96 2.80 14.85
C LEU A 216 4.74 3.56 13.77
N LYS A 217 4.06 4.06 12.75
CA LYS A 217 4.69 4.87 11.69
C LYS A 217 5.29 6.17 12.22
N TRP A 218 4.68 6.76 13.24
CA TRP A 218 5.19 7.97 13.88
C TRP A 218 6.33 7.67 14.87
N ALA A 219 6.12 6.72 15.79
CA ALA A 219 7.07 6.44 16.88
C ALA A 219 8.39 5.81 16.36
N PHE A 220 8.30 5.01 15.30
CA PHE A 220 9.43 4.28 14.73
C PHE A 220 9.82 4.74 13.32
N ARG A 221 9.56 6.03 13.01
CA ARG A 221 9.83 6.61 11.68
C ARG A 221 11.29 6.52 11.24
N ASP A 222 12.22 6.39 12.17
CA ASP A 222 13.67 6.26 11.95
C ASP A 222 14.09 4.83 11.58
N VAL A 223 13.28 3.83 11.91
CA VAL A 223 13.55 2.40 11.62
C VAL A 223 12.54 1.79 10.64
N CYS A 224 11.33 2.32 10.54
CA CYS A 224 10.36 1.88 9.54
C CYS A 224 10.84 2.16 8.12
N LEU A 225 10.51 1.24 7.23
CA LEU A 225 10.60 1.51 5.80
C LEU A 225 9.57 2.58 5.39
N THR A 226 10.03 3.62 4.72
CA THR A 226 9.20 4.75 4.28
C THR A 226 9.22 4.88 2.76
N SER A 227 8.09 5.25 2.15
CA SER A 227 8.03 5.60 0.74
C SER A 227 8.65 6.97 0.50
N VAL A 228 9.40 7.14 -0.58
CA VAL A 228 10.06 8.42 -0.93
C VAL A 228 9.03 9.44 -1.41
N GLU A 229 8.02 8.97 -2.14
CA GLU A 229 6.91 9.77 -2.64
C GLU A 229 5.63 8.93 -2.68
N THR A 230 4.47 9.57 -2.75
CA THR A 230 3.22 8.90 -3.07
C THR A 230 2.92 9.12 -4.54
N SER A 231 3.33 8.18 -5.38
CA SER A 231 3.00 8.19 -6.80
C SER A 231 1.51 7.94 -7.01
N ALA A 232 0.90 8.61 -8.01
CA ALA A 232 -0.51 8.47 -8.33
C ALA A 232 -0.74 8.29 -9.85
N CYS A 233 -1.73 7.47 -10.21
CA CYS A 233 -2.14 7.26 -11.60
C CYS A 233 -3.62 6.87 -11.67
N LEU A 234 -4.37 7.48 -12.59
CA LEU A 234 -5.69 6.99 -13.01
C LEU A 234 -5.50 5.93 -14.09
N ILE A 235 -6.14 4.76 -13.95
CA ILE A 235 -6.01 3.64 -14.89
C ILE A 235 -7.40 3.33 -15.43
N ILE A 236 -7.58 3.51 -16.75
CA ILE A 236 -8.85 3.26 -17.42
C ILE A 236 -8.71 2.03 -18.31
N ASP A 237 -9.53 1.00 -18.05
CA ASP A 237 -9.48 -0.28 -18.75
C ASP A 237 -10.27 -0.25 -20.06
N ASP A 238 -9.78 -0.99 -21.06
CA ASP A 238 -10.41 -1.36 -22.34
C ASP A 238 -10.32 -0.39 -23.53
N PRO A 239 -10.32 0.95 -23.41
CA PRO A 239 -10.48 1.82 -24.56
C PRO A 239 -9.44 1.57 -25.66
N PRO A 240 -9.87 1.42 -26.93
CA PRO A 240 -8.97 1.55 -28.07
C PRO A 240 -8.56 3.01 -28.26
N LEU A 241 -7.50 3.27 -29.04
CA LEU A 241 -7.03 4.63 -29.35
C LEU A 241 -7.90 5.28 -30.44
N TRP A 242 -9.19 5.46 -30.15
CA TRP A 242 -10.17 6.18 -30.93
C TRP A 242 -10.61 7.45 -30.18
N PRO A 243 -11.09 8.50 -30.86
CA PRO A 243 -11.46 9.74 -30.18
C PRO A 243 -12.45 9.52 -29.04
N ARG A 244 -13.39 8.54 -29.24
CA ARG A 244 -14.42 8.16 -28.25
C ARG A 244 -14.54 6.67 -28.08
N TYR A 245 -14.80 6.26 -26.84
CA TYR A 245 -15.16 4.88 -26.49
C TYR A 245 -16.16 4.91 -25.31
N GLY A 246 -17.38 4.46 -25.58
CA GLY A 246 -18.46 4.57 -24.59
C GLY A 246 -18.71 6.03 -24.19
N LEU A 247 -18.57 6.32 -22.92
CA LEU A 247 -18.69 7.67 -22.36
C LEU A 247 -17.36 8.43 -22.27
N LEU A 248 -16.25 7.79 -22.63
CA LEU A 248 -14.93 8.41 -22.66
C LEU A 248 -14.74 9.16 -23.97
N ASP A 249 -14.38 10.45 -23.86
CA ASP A 249 -13.81 11.28 -24.90
C ASP A 249 -12.39 11.66 -24.46
N PHE A 250 -11.37 11.43 -25.30
CA PHE A 250 -9.97 11.68 -24.93
C PHE A 250 -9.64 13.16 -24.85
N ASP A 251 -10.28 14.02 -25.63
CA ASP A 251 -10.10 15.47 -25.54
C ASP A 251 -10.66 16.01 -24.23
N ASP A 252 -11.87 15.55 -23.83
CA ASP A 252 -12.47 15.89 -22.54
C ASP A 252 -11.61 15.37 -21.36
N LEU A 253 -11.09 14.16 -21.45
CA LEU A 253 -10.19 13.58 -20.45
C LEU A 253 -8.92 14.42 -20.31
N LEU A 254 -8.29 14.81 -21.41
CA LEU A 254 -7.07 15.61 -21.41
C LEU A 254 -7.33 17.00 -20.80
N GLN A 255 -8.44 17.66 -21.16
CA GLN A 255 -8.83 18.94 -20.57
C GLN A 255 -9.06 18.82 -19.05
N LEU A 256 -9.67 17.71 -18.60
CA LEU A 256 -9.87 17.45 -17.18
C LEU A 256 -8.53 17.20 -16.47
N ALA A 257 -7.61 16.45 -17.11
CA ALA A 257 -6.27 16.19 -16.61
C ALA A 257 -5.43 17.48 -16.50
N ASP A 258 -5.58 18.41 -17.46
CA ASP A 258 -4.95 19.72 -17.39
C ASP A 258 -5.48 20.55 -16.21
N LYS A 259 -6.80 20.56 -16.04
CA LYS A 259 -7.47 21.37 -15.02
C LYS A 259 -7.20 20.88 -13.59
N LEU A 260 -7.09 19.56 -13.39
CA LEU A 260 -6.95 18.93 -12.06
C LEU A 260 -5.56 18.35 -11.82
N THR A 261 -4.66 18.47 -12.80
CA THR A 261 -3.24 18.06 -12.71
C THR A 261 -3.08 16.59 -12.33
N PHE A 262 -3.64 15.68 -13.12
CA PHE A 262 -3.45 14.23 -12.95
C PHE A 262 -2.95 13.54 -14.22
N ALA A 263 -2.42 12.34 -14.08
CA ALA A 263 -1.99 11.48 -15.18
C ALA A 263 -2.89 10.26 -15.30
N THR A 264 -3.12 9.82 -16.53
CA THR A 264 -3.95 8.66 -16.86
C THR A 264 -3.19 7.69 -17.74
N THR A 265 -3.23 6.42 -17.38
CA THR A 265 -2.76 5.32 -18.23
C THR A 265 -3.96 4.51 -18.71
N ILE A 266 -4.08 4.33 -20.01
CA ILE A 266 -5.07 3.45 -20.60
C ILE A 266 -4.53 2.02 -20.60
N ALA A 267 -5.23 1.11 -19.93
CA ALA A 267 -4.96 -0.31 -20.03
C ALA A 267 -5.45 -0.81 -21.40
N PHE A 268 -4.52 -0.77 -22.36
CA PHE A 268 -4.80 -1.02 -23.77
C PHE A 268 -4.74 -2.50 -24.09
N ILE A 269 -5.79 -3.01 -24.77
CA ILE A 269 -5.83 -4.40 -25.20
C ILE A 269 -4.98 -4.59 -26.45
N PRO A 270 -3.90 -5.39 -26.41
CA PRO A 270 -2.98 -5.57 -27.53
C PRO A 270 -3.63 -6.08 -28.82
N TRP A 271 -4.77 -6.75 -28.73
CA TRP A 271 -5.56 -7.16 -29.90
C TRP A 271 -5.94 -5.97 -30.79
N ASN A 272 -6.09 -4.76 -30.22
CA ASN A 272 -6.47 -3.53 -30.92
C ASN A 272 -5.30 -2.81 -31.61
N TRP A 273 -4.09 -3.37 -31.67
CA TRP A 273 -2.88 -2.69 -32.13
C TRP A 273 -2.95 -2.04 -33.53
N ARG A 274 -3.84 -2.57 -34.43
CA ARG A 274 -4.10 -1.99 -35.76
C ARG A 274 -5.25 -1.00 -35.79
N ARG A 275 -5.99 -0.87 -34.68
CA ARG A 275 -7.24 -0.14 -34.58
C ARG A 275 -7.00 1.17 -33.82
N THR A 276 -6.35 2.11 -34.49
CA THR A 276 -5.95 3.39 -33.90
C THR A 276 -6.39 4.56 -34.78
N ASN A 277 -6.66 5.70 -34.16
CA ASN A 277 -6.89 6.98 -34.84
C ASN A 277 -5.65 7.87 -34.75
N ARG A 278 -5.26 8.50 -35.86
CA ARG A 278 -4.04 9.34 -35.91
C ARG A 278 -4.10 10.53 -34.97
N GLY A 279 -5.27 11.20 -34.88
CA GLY A 279 -5.45 12.36 -33.99
C GLY A 279 -5.31 11.96 -32.53
N THR A 280 -5.98 10.85 -32.12
CA THR A 280 -5.86 10.32 -30.75
C THR A 280 -4.42 9.95 -30.41
N VAL A 281 -3.72 9.24 -31.31
CA VAL A 281 -2.30 8.90 -31.11
C VAL A 281 -1.44 10.15 -30.96
N ALA A 282 -1.68 11.21 -31.77
CA ALA A 282 -0.97 12.48 -31.64
C ALA A 282 -1.21 13.12 -30.26
N ALA A 283 -2.47 13.16 -29.80
CA ALA A 283 -2.82 13.67 -28.46
C ALA A 283 -2.07 12.94 -27.34
N PHE A 284 -1.95 11.60 -27.39
CA PHE A 284 -1.15 10.85 -26.43
C PHE A 284 0.33 11.23 -26.45
N ARG A 285 0.93 11.33 -27.63
CA ARG A 285 2.36 11.70 -27.80
C ARG A 285 2.66 13.11 -27.32
N GLU A 286 1.72 14.04 -27.49
CA GLU A 286 1.85 15.47 -27.17
C GLU A 286 1.42 15.80 -25.75
N SER A 287 0.80 14.85 -25.03
CA SER A 287 0.23 15.06 -23.68
C SER A 287 1.26 15.29 -22.57
N SER A 288 2.57 15.25 -22.87
CA SER A 288 3.64 15.42 -21.88
C SER A 288 3.53 14.46 -20.68
N GLY A 289 3.13 13.22 -20.95
CA GLY A 289 2.97 12.17 -19.93
C GLY A 289 1.64 12.20 -19.16
N LYS A 290 0.68 13.06 -19.55
CA LYS A 290 -0.67 13.03 -18.95
C LYS A 290 -1.49 11.85 -19.44
N LEU A 291 -1.26 11.40 -20.67
CA LEU A 291 -1.87 10.21 -21.24
C LEU A 291 -0.77 9.22 -21.65
N SER A 292 -0.93 7.97 -21.24
CA SER A 292 -0.05 6.86 -21.60
C SER A 292 -0.85 5.58 -21.82
N ILE A 293 -0.20 4.52 -22.29
CA ILE A 293 -0.82 3.21 -22.45
C ILE A 293 0.03 2.12 -21.81
N CYS A 294 -0.62 1.14 -21.18
CA CYS A 294 0.00 -0.08 -20.67
C CYS A 294 -0.66 -1.34 -21.29
N VAL A 295 -0.22 -2.51 -20.89
CA VAL A 295 -0.71 -3.78 -21.46
C VAL A 295 -1.92 -4.28 -20.68
N HIS A 296 -3.06 -4.52 -21.37
CA HIS A 296 -4.27 -5.10 -20.80
C HIS A 296 -4.54 -6.50 -21.39
N GLY A 297 -3.87 -7.49 -20.81
CA GLY A 297 -3.92 -8.85 -21.32
C GLY A 297 -3.29 -9.03 -22.70
N CYS A 298 -3.89 -9.89 -23.51
CA CYS A 298 -3.52 -10.12 -24.92
C CYS A 298 -4.71 -9.96 -25.85
N ASP A 299 -5.76 -10.76 -25.64
CA ASP A 299 -6.99 -10.83 -26.42
C ASP A 299 -8.23 -10.42 -25.60
N HIS A 300 -8.05 -10.23 -24.30
CA HIS A 300 -9.10 -9.94 -23.33
C HIS A 300 -10.20 -11.04 -23.31
N THR A 301 -9.80 -12.31 -23.34
CA THR A 301 -10.72 -13.43 -23.19
C THR A 301 -11.03 -13.70 -21.72
N ARG A 302 -12.15 -14.40 -21.47
CA ARG A 302 -12.57 -14.70 -20.08
C ARG A 302 -11.52 -15.56 -19.37
N GLY A 303 -11.05 -15.10 -18.20
CA GLY A 303 -10.05 -15.78 -17.39
C GLY A 303 -8.76 -16.03 -18.17
N GLU A 304 -8.30 -15.05 -18.97
CA GLU A 304 -7.14 -15.19 -19.85
C GLU A 304 -5.87 -15.56 -19.10
N PHE A 305 -5.73 -15.07 -17.88
CA PHE A 305 -4.58 -15.30 -17.00
C PHE A 305 -4.92 -16.09 -15.73
N ALA A 306 -6.13 -16.62 -15.62
CA ALA A 306 -6.53 -17.49 -14.52
C ALA A 306 -6.24 -18.96 -14.86
N GLY A 307 -5.45 -19.66 -14.00
CA GLY A 307 -5.29 -21.12 -14.05
C GLY A 307 -4.96 -21.72 -15.44
N ARG A 308 -3.97 -21.15 -16.13
CA ARG A 308 -3.52 -21.63 -17.45
C ARG A 308 -2.14 -22.28 -17.35
N SER A 309 -1.80 -23.14 -18.33
CA SER A 309 -0.46 -23.72 -18.37
C SER A 309 0.61 -22.64 -18.60
N PRO A 310 1.81 -22.80 -18.04
CA PRO A 310 2.91 -21.86 -18.22
C PRO A 310 3.22 -21.56 -19.69
N GLU A 311 3.16 -22.56 -20.56
CA GLU A 311 3.46 -22.42 -22.00
C GLU A 311 2.40 -21.55 -22.71
N LEU A 312 1.13 -21.69 -22.30
CA LEU A 312 0.06 -20.87 -22.84
C LEU A 312 0.19 -19.42 -22.39
N LEU A 313 0.51 -19.20 -21.10
CA LEU A 313 0.74 -17.88 -20.54
C LEU A 313 1.93 -17.18 -21.22
N ASP A 314 3.07 -17.85 -21.36
CA ASP A 314 4.25 -17.31 -22.05
C ASP A 314 3.94 -16.95 -23.51
N ARG A 315 3.19 -17.81 -24.23
CA ARG A 315 2.76 -17.54 -25.61
C ARG A 315 1.88 -16.29 -25.69
N LYS A 316 0.91 -16.16 -24.77
CA LYS A 316 0.02 -14.98 -24.70
C LYS A 316 0.81 -13.71 -24.45
N LEU A 317 1.71 -13.72 -23.49
CA LEU A 317 2.54 -12.57 -23.15
C LEU A 317 3.49 -12.18 -24.29
N LYS A 318 4.12 -13.15 -24.96
CA LYS A 318 4.94 -12.89 -26.14
C LYS A 318 4.10 -12.27 -27.26
N THR A 319 2.89 -12.80 -27.51
CA THR A 319 1.97 -12.25 -28.52
C THR A 319 1.56 -10.82 -28.16
N ALA A 320 1.22 -10.54 -26.89
CA ALA A 320 0.89 -9.20 -26.42
C ALA A 320 2.05 -8.23 -26.67
N ARG A 321 3.28 -8.59 -26.25
CA ARG A 321 4.48 -7.77 -26.48
C ARG A 321 4.75 -7.50 -27.96
N MET A 322 4.65 -8.53 -28.81
CA MET A 322 4.83 -8.35 -30.27
C MET A 322 3.81 -7.35 -30.84
N ARG A 323 2.55 -7.43 -30.40
CA ARG A 323 1.49 -6.50 -30.86
C ARG A 323 1.75 -5.07 -30.36
N MET A 324 2.20 -4.90 -29.13
CA MET A 324 2.56 -3.58 -28.59
C MET A 324 3.79 -3.00 -29.28
N GLN A 325 4.78 -3.82 -29.61
CA GLN A 325 5.92 -3.39 -30.44
C GLN A 325 5.49 -2.99 -31.85
N ALA A 326 4.56 -3.74 -32.45
CA ALA A 326 3.99 -3.39 -33.75
C ALA A 326 3.18 -2.08 -33.70
N LEU A 327 2.42 -1.84 -32.63
CA LEU A 327 1.75 -0.57 -32.36
C LEU A 327 2.76 0.57 -32.32
N ARG A 328 3.82 0.43 -31.51
CA ARG A 328 4.90 1.43 -31.41
C ARG A 328 5.53 1.72 -32.77
N HIS A 329 5.81 0.68 -33.54
CA HIS A 329 6.40 0.84 -34.89
C HIS A 329 5.47 1.60 -35.83
N HIS A 330 4.15 1.37 -35.77
CA HIS A 330 3.18 2.04 -36.62
C HIS A 330 2.85 3.47 -36.21
N THR A 331 2.86 3.75 -34.90
CA THR A 331 2.31 5.00 -34.35
C THR A 331 3.37 5.90 -33.71
N ALA A 332 4.58 5.38 -33.51
CA ALA A 332 5.62 6.00 -32.69
C ALA A 332 5.16 6.34 -31.24
N LEU A 333 4.08 5.69 -30.77
CA LEU A 333 3.62 5.79 -29.39
C LEU A 333 4.28 4.69 -28.57
N ASP A 334 5.03 5.07 -27.54
CA ASP A 334 5.59 4.15 -26.56
C ASP A 334 4.49 3.57 -25.66
N HIS A 335 4.76 2.40 -25.11
CA HIS A 335 3.88 1.76 -24.16
C HIS A 335 4.65 1.36 -22.91
N GLU A 336 3.96 1.33 -21.79
CA GLU A 336 4.48 0.95 -20.49
C GLU A 336 4.46 -0.57 -20.33
N ASN A 337 5.53 -1.10 -19.73
CA ASN A 337 5.72 -2.54 -19.56
C ASN A 337 5.10 -3.03 -18.25
N VAL A 338 3.88 -2.60 -17.97
CA VAL A 338 3.06 -2.98 -16.82
C VAL A 338 1.83 -3.71 -17.30
N MET A 339 1.48 -4.82 -16.64
CA MET A 339 0.27 -5.60 -16.92
C MET A 339 -0.89 -5.14 -16.04
N VAL A 340 -2.02 -4.86 -16.65
CA VAL A 340 -3.32 -4.81 -16.00
C VAL A 340 -4.10 -6.05 -16.41
N PHE A 341 -4.47 -6.89 -15.44
CA PHE A 341 -5.13 -8.16 -15.76
C PHE A 341 -6.58 -7.93 -16.21
N PRO A 342 -6.99 -8.50 -17.37
CA PRO A 342 -8.37 -8.47 -17.81
C PRO A 342 -9.31 -9.09 -16.76
N GLN A 343 -10.38 -8.37 -16.40
CA GLN A 343 -11.36 -8.81 -15.40
C GLN A 343 -10.75 -9.04 -14.00
N GLY A 344 -9.57 -8.51 -13.72
CA GLY A 344 -8.83 -8.77 -12.49
C GLY A 344 -8.33 -10.23 -12.33
N ALA A 345 -8.61 -11.10 -13.29
CA ALA A 345 -8.36 -12.53 -13.18
C ALA A 345 -6.88 -12.87 -13.40
N PHE A 346 -6.22 -13.42 -12.37
CA PHE A 346 -4.82 -13.85 -12.44
C PHE A 346 -4.56 -15.17 -11.68
N SER A 347 -3.40 -15.75 -11.87
CA SER A 347 -2.90 -16.91 -11.13
C SER A 347 -1.42 -16.74 -10.74
N PRO A 348 -0.90 -17.53 -9.78
CA PRO A 348 0.54 -17.53 -9.43
C PRO A 348 1.45 -17.80 -10.63
N GLU A 349 1.01 -18.69 -11.54
CA GLU A 349 1.73 -19.00 -12.77
C GLU A 349 1.77 -17.81 -13.73
N ALA A 350 0.71 -16.99 -13.75
CA ALA A 350 0.68 -15.76 -14.54
C ALA A 350 1.71 -14.73 -14.04
N ALA A 351 1.85 -14.56 -12.72
CA ALA A 351 2.88 -13.72 -12.12
C ALA A 351 4.30 -14.20 -12.51
N SER A 352 4.54 -15.52 -12.42
CA SER A 352 5.78 -16.13 -12.84
C SER A 352 6.07 -15.92 -14.33
N ALA A 353 5.04 -16.04 -15.17
CA ALA A 353 5.18 -15.83 -16.61
C ALA A 353 5.47 -14.36 -16.96
N LEU A 354 4.82 -13.39 -16.27
CA LEU A 354 5.10 -11.96 -16.43
C LEU A 354 6.57 -11.63 -16.13
N LYS A 355 7.08 -12.17 -15.01
CA LYS A 355 8.49 -12.01 -14.62
C LYS A 355 9.43 -12.53 -15.69
N ARG A 356 9.23 -13.76 -16.18
CA ARG A 356 10.04 -14.36 -17.25
C ARG A 356 9.96 -13.60 -18.57
N ASN A 357 8.82 -12.97 -18.87
CA ASN A 357 8.62 -12.16 -20.07
C ASN A 357 9.04 -10.69 -19.87
N GLY A 358 9.68 -10.34 -18.77
CA GLY A 358 10.35 -9.07 -18.54
C GLY A 358 9.38 -7.91 -18.28
N PHE A 359 8.17 -8.15 -17.76
CA PHE A 359 7.29 -7.10 -17.28
C PHE A 359 7.85 -6.46 -16.00
N THR A 360 7.60 -5.16 -15.82
CA THR A 360 8.07 -4.40 -14.66
C THR A 360 7.24 -4.73 -13.41
N ALA A 361 5.94 -4.86 -13.57
CA ALA A 361 4.96 -5.17 -12.52
C ALA A 361 3.60 -5.54 -13.14
N ALA A 362 2.67 -5.96 -12.28
CA ALA A 362 1.25 -5.94 -12.57
C ALA A 362 0.52 -4.95 -11.64
N VAL A 363 -0.65 -4.47 -12.09
CA VAL A 363 -1.57 -3.66 -11.29
C VAL A 363 -2.97 -4.26 -11.41
N ASN A 364 -3.63 -4.53 -10.29
CA ASN A 364 -4.87 -5.29 -10.30
C ASN A 364 -5.91 -4.78 -9.30
N THR A 365 -7.19 -5.05 -9.59
CA THR A 365 -8.31 -4.81 -8.69
C THR A 365 -8.63 -6.02 -7.81
N GLU A 366 -8.36 -7.23 -8.28
CA GLU A 366 -8.51 -8.42 -7.47
C GLU A 366 -7.23 -8.68 -6.68
N VAL A 367 -7.36 -9.00 -5.39
CA VAL A 367 -6.23 -9.13 -4.47
C VAL A 367 -5.80 -10.58 -4.25
N ALA A 368 -6.64 -11.53 -4.65
CA ALA A 368 -6.37 -12.96 -4.57
C ALA A 368 -6.44 -13.62 -5.95
N PRO A 369 -5.69 -14.71 -6.18
CA PRO A 369 -5.74 -15.45 -7.43
C PRO A 369 -7.13 -16.02 -7.73
N THR A 370 -7.49 -16.05 -9.00
CA THR A 370 -8.76 -16.58 -9.45
C THR A 370 -8.75 -18.11 -9.41
N ASN A 371 -9.78 -18.72 -8.78
CA ASN A 371 -9.94 -20.17 -8.63
C ASN A 371 -8.79 -20.85 -7.83
N ASP A 372 -8.10 -20.14 -6.99
CA ASP A 372 -7.15 -20.73 -6.05
C ASP A 372 -7.91 -21.24 -4.81
N ALA A 373 -8.04 -22.56 -4.69
CA ALA A 373 -8.66 -23.20 -3.53
C ALA A 373 -7.85 -22.98 -2.24
N LEU A 374 -6.59 -22.61 -2.37
CA LEU A 374 -5.65 -22.36 -1.29
C LEU A 374 -5.24 -20.88 -1.24
N ASN A 375 -6.20 -19.95 -1.37
CA ASN A 375 -5.87 -18.53 -1.27
C ASN A 375 -4.95 -18.28 -0.07
N GLU A 376 -3.69 -17.95 -0.35
CA GLU A 376 -2.67 -17.69 0.66
C GLU A 376 -2.44 -16.19 0.90
N THR A 377 -3.13 -15.32 0.18
CA THR A 377 -3.02 -13.86 0.36
C THR A 377 -3.43 -13.50 1.78
N THR A 378 -2.58 -12.79 2.48
CA THR A 378 -2.83 -12.33 3.86
C THR A 378 -3.10 -10.82 3.90
N LEU A 379 -3.60 -10.35 5.02
CA LEU A 379 -3.76 -8.92 5.26
C LEU A 379 -2.39 -8.20 5.22
N ALA A 380 -1.30 -8.84 5.66
CA ALA A 380 0.06 -8.31 5.52
C ALA A 380 0.45 -8.07 4.06
N ASP A 381 0.07 -8.97 3.14
CA ASP A 381 0.31 -8.76 1.71
C ASP A 381 -0.44 -7.54 1.19
N LEU A 382 -1.67 -7.30 1.68
CA LEU A 382 -2.49 -6.15 1.28
C LEU A 382 -2.00 -4.83 1.88
N TRP A 383 -1.42 -4.85 3.08
CA TRP A 383 -0.84 -3.68 3.73
C TRP A 383 0.56 -3.34 3.20
N SER A 384 1.21 -4.28 2.55
CA SER A 384 2.47 -4.04 1.85
C SER A 384 2.25 -3.13 0.63
N VAL A 385 3.29 -2.42 0.20
CA VAL A 385 3.24 -1.53 -0.98
C VAL A 385 2.81 -2.28 -2.25
N ALA A 386 3.25 -3.53 -2.40
CA ALA A 386 2.81 -4.45 -3.44
C ALA A 386 2.76 -5.89 -2.90
N ILE A 387 1.88 -6.71 -3.45
CA ILE A 387 1.82 -8.14 -3.18
C ILE A 387 2.98 -8.79 -3.95
N VAL A 388 3.95 -9.36 -3.24
CA VAL A 388 5.15 -10.02 -3.83
C VAL A 388 5.19 -11.52 -3.59
N ARG A 389 4.14 -12.08 -3.00
CA ARG A 389 4.02 -13.50 -2.65
C ARG A 389 4.20 -14.44 -3.85
N TYR A 390 3.72 -14.03 -5.03
CA TYR A 390 3.72 -14.87 -6.22
C TYR A 390 4.99 -14.68 -7.03
N ALA A 391 5.92 -15.63 -6.94
CA ALA A 391 7.22 -15.64 -7.61
C ALA A 391 8.11 -14.40 -7.34
N SER A 392 7.89 -13.68 -6.25
CA SER A 392 8.49 -12.36 -5.96
C SER A 392 8.24 -11.33 -7.07
N PHE A 393 7.18 -11.52 -7.88
CA PHE A 393 6.75 -10.57 -8.89
C PHE A 393 5.72 -9.60 -8.27
N PRO A 394 5.90 -8.28 -8.41
CA PRO A 394 5.04 -7.31 -7.74
C PRO A 394 3.69 -7.17 -8.42
N ILE A 395 2.62 -7.28 -7.62
CA ILE A 395 1.26 -6.96 -8.00
C ILE A 395 0.80 -5.79 -7.14
N PHE A 396 0.71 -4.60 -7.71
CA PHE A 396 0.18 -3.43 -7.03
C PHE A 396 -1.34 -3.46 -7.03
N THR A 397 -1.94 -3.01 -5.94
CA THR A 397 -3.39 -2.89 -5.84
C THR A 397 -3.86 -1.54 -6.37
N ARG A 398 -5.04 -1.50 -6.98
CA ARG A 398 -5.75 -0.28 -7.39
C ARG A 398 -7.19 -0.34 -6.93
N ARG A 399 -7.76 0.79 -6.53
CA ARG A 399 -9.12 0.88 -6.01
C ARG A 399 -10.03 1.67 -6.94
N TYR A 400 -11.31 1.29 -7.00
CA TYR A 400 -12.35 2.14 -7.57
C TYR A 400 -12.67 3.31 -6.63
N ILE A 401 -13.18 4.42 -7.17
CA ILE A 401 -13.50 5.63 -6.39
C ILE A 401 -14.59 5.38 -5.34
N ASP A 402 -15.50 4.43 -5.58
CA ASP A 402 -16.58 4.03 -4.68
C ASP A 402 -16.10 3.21 -3.45
N HIS A 403 -14.82 2.79 -3.43
CA HIS A 403 -14.23 2.20 -2.23
C HIS A 403 -14.06 3.20 -1.07
N GLY A 404 -14.27 4.49 -1.32
CA GLY A 404 -14.25 5.55 -0.30
C GLY A 404 -12.86 6.14 -0.05
N ILE A 405 -12.84 7.44 0.22
CA ILE A 405 -11.61 8.24 0.41
C ILE A 405 -10.78 7.77 1.60
N GLU A 406 -11.40 7.25 2.65
CA GLU A 406 -10.76 6.72 3.85
C GLU A 406 -9.85 5.52 3.55
N ASN A 407 -10.23 4.69 2.58
CA ASN A 407 -9.41 3.57 2.15
C ASN A 407 -8.19 4.01 1.33
N PHE A 408 -8.32 5.05 0.50
CA PHE A 408 -7.18 5.67 -0.19
C PHE A 408 -6.24 6.37 0.80
N ALA A 409 -6.78 7.06 1.79
CA ALA A 409 -6.00 7.71 2.83
C ALA A 409 -5.21 6.71 3.66
N PHE A 410 -5.81 5.57 4.02
CA PHE A 410 -5.13 4.51 4.76
C PHE A 410 -4.06 3.81 3.91
N ASP A 411 -4.33 3.52 2.63
CA ASP A 411 -3.31 3.03 1.71
C ASP A 411 -2.10 4.00 1.63
N GLY A 412 -2.37 5.32 1.61
CA GLY A 412 -1.33 6.35 1.69
C GLY A 412 -0.55 6.35 3.01
N LEU A 413 -1.23 6.15 4.14
CA LEU A 413 -0.59 5.99 5.46
C LEU A 413 0.33 4.76 5.48
N LEU A 414 -0.06 3.67 4.83
CA LEU A 414 0.78 2.48 4.64
C LEU A 414 1.98 2.73 3.72
N GLY A 415 1.97 3.81 2.92
CA GLY A 415 3.01 4.16 1.95
C GLY A 415 2.80 3.54 0.57
N LYS A 416 1.57 3.11 0.25
CA LYS A 416 1.21 2.56 -1.06
C LYS A 416 1.01 3.67 -2.09
N PRO A 417 1.25 3.41 -3.39
CA PRO A 417 0.87 4.35 -4.44
C PRO A 417 -0.65 4.47 -4.55
N CYS A 418 -1.11 5.65 -4.98
CA CYS A 418 -2.52 5.94 -5.19
C CYS A 418 -2.93 5.56 -6.63
N PHE A 419 -3.27 4.29 -6.84
CA PHE A 419 -3.75 3.81 -8.14
C PHE A 419 -5.28 3.73 -8.15
N ILE A 420 -5.89 4.53 -9.05
CA ILE A 420 -7.34 4.64 -9.20
C ILE A 420 -7.75 3.79 -10.40
N ALA A 421 -8.68 2.86 -10.19
CA ALA A 421 -9.25 2.04 -11.26
C ALA A 421 -10.50 2.71 -11.84
N GLY A 422 -10.68 2.61 -13.15
CA GLY A 422 -11.88 3.06 -13.82
C GLY A 422 -12.11 2.38 -15.16
N HIS A 423 -13.33 2.55 -15.66
CA HIS A 423 -13.76 2.22 -17.01
C HIS A 423 -14.28 3.46 -17.71
N HIS A 424 -14.69 3.35 -18.95
CA HIS A 424 -15.22 4.47 -19.73
C HIS A 424 -16.40 5.22 -19.07
N ASP A 425 -17.17 4.58 -18.20
CA ASP A 425 -18.33 5.14 -17.50
C ASP A 425 -17.92 6.12 -16.36
N LEU A 426 -16.67 6.10 -15.93
CA LEU A 426 -16.12 7.08 -14.99
C LEU A 426 -16.22 8.52 -15.54
N LEU A 427 -16.29 8.69 -16.86
CA LEU A 427 -16.47 9.97 -17.53
C LEU A 427 -17.95 10.33 -17.79
N ARG A 428 -18.89 9.62 -17.18
CA ARG A 428 -20.31 9.98 -17.23
C ARG A 428 -20.53 11.42 -16.75
N GLY A 429 -21.37 12.17 -17.47
CA GLY A 429 -21.65 13.57 -17.11
C GLY A 429 -20.40 14.45 -17.10
N GLN A 430 -19.50 14.25 -18.08
CA GLN A 430 -18.23 14.97 -18.23
C GLN A 430 -17.27 14.74 -17.05
N GLY A 431 -17.29 13.55 -16.45
CA GLY A 431 -16.38 13.18 -15.37
C GLY A 431 -16.63 13.93 -14.05
N ARG A 432 -17.87 14.38 -13.80
CA ARG A 432 -18.21 15.16 -12.58
C ARG A 432 -17.85 14.39 -11.30
N GLU A 433 -18.20 13.13 -11.23
CA GLU A 433 -17.92 12.26 -10.07
C GLU A 433 -16.40 12.09 -9.86
N LEU A 434 -15.68 11.78 -10.94
CA LEU A 434 -14.21 11.73 -10.90
C LEU A 434 -13.62 13.06 -10.44
N ALA A 435 -14.09 14.18 -10.99
CA ALA A 435 -13.60 15.51 -10.59
C ALA A 435 -13.85 15.83 -9.12
N MET A 436 -15.00 15.42 -8.57
CA MET A 436 -15.31 15.58 -7.14
C MET A 436 -14.37 14.73 -6.29
N PHE A 437 -14.17 13.47 -6.67
CA PHE A 437 -13.26 12.55 -5.97
C PHE A 437 -11.81 13.05 -6.00
N LEU A 438 -11.30 13.49 -7.16
CA LEU A 438 -9.94 14.03 -7.28
C LEU A 438 -9.70 15.30 -6.46
N ARG A 439 -10.71 16.18 -6.34
CA ARG A 439 -10.62 17.35 -5.45
C ARG A 439 -10.59 16.94 -3.98
N LEU A 440 -11.42 15.97 -3.59
CA LEU A 440 -11.40 15.42 -2.23
C LEU A 440 -10.06 14.77 -1.93
N LEU A 441 -9.52 13.98 -2.86
CA LEU A 441 -8.21 13.38 -2.75
C LEU A 441 -7.08 14.42 -2.60
N ALA A 442 -7.16 15.50 -3.37
CA ALA A 442 -6.22 16.62 -3.30
C ALA A 442 -6.34 17.46 -2.01
N SER A 443 -7.46 17.39 -1.29
CA SER A 443 -7.65 18.07 0.00
C SER A 443 -7.03 17.31 1.19
N LEU A 444 -6.64 16.04 1.01
CA LEU A 444 -5.94 15.29 2.06
C LEU A 444 -4.53 15.86 2.28
N GLN A 445 -4.03 15.72 3.51
CA GLN A 445 -2.69 16.22 3.88
C GLN A 445 -1.58 15.26 3.38
N TRP A 446 -1.50 15.10 2.07
CA TRP A 446 -0.43 14.38 1.39
C TRP A 446 -0.06 15.03 0.06
N LYS A 447 1.14 14.73 -0.43
CA LYS A 447 1.60 15.20 -1.74
C LYS A 447 1.56 14.05 -2.73
N LEU A 448 0.58 14.05 -3.63
CA LEU A 448 0.50 13.10 -4.73
C LEU A 448 1.38 13.53 -5.89
N CYS A 449 2.20 12.61 -6.38
CA CYS A 449 3.01 12.78 -7.58
C CYS A 449 2.35 12.03 -8.74
N TRP A 450 1.55 12.74 -9.56
CA TRP A 450 0.87 12.17 -10.71
C TRP A 450 1.84 11.81 -11.83
N ARG A 451 1.83 10.55 -12.26
CA ARG A 451 2.79 10.00 -13.22
C ARG A 451 2.13 8.96 -14.13
N PRO A 452 2.69 8.68 -15.32
CA PRO A 452 2.43 7.45 -16.06
C PRO A 452 2.66 6.23 -15.19
N LEU A 453 1.91 5.15 -15.43
CA LEU A 453 1.83 4.00 -14.53
C LEU A 453 3.19 3.33 -14.28
N GLU A 454 4.01 3.10 -15.34
CA GLU A 454 5.32 2.47 -15.16
C GLU A 454 6.28 3.36 -14.37
N ASP A 455 6.24 4.68 -14.59
CA ASP A 455 7.07 5.61 -13.82
C ASP A 455 6.63 5.64 -12.35
N ALA A 456 5.32 5.62 -12.09
CA ALA A 456 4.77 5.49 -10.74
C ALA A 456 5.20 4.18 -10.06
N VAL A 457 5.10 3.05 -10.75
CA VAL A 457 5.53 1.73 -10.26
C VAL A 457 7.03 1.69 -9.94
N ARG A 458 7.88 2.23 -10.81
CA ARG A 458 9.33 2.25 -10.63
C ARG A 458 9.79 3.10 -9.45
N ARG A 459 8.98 4.06 -9.01
CA ARG A 459 9.21 4.94 -7.86
C ARG A 459 8.52 4.47 -6.58
N SER A 460 7.69 3.42 -6.67
CA SER A 460 7.01 2.81 -5.54
C SER A 460 7.91 1.78 -4.84
N TYR A 461 8.92 2.27 -4.15
CA TYR A 461 9.86 1.51 -3.32
C TYR A 461 9.95 2.13 -1.93
N SER A 462 10.50 1.39 -0.98
CA SER A 462 10.67 1.87 0.39
C SER A 462 12.14 2.06 0.71
N ILE A 463 12.43 3.05 1.56
CA ILE A 463 13.79 3.36 2.00
C ILE A 463 13.90 3.40 3.53
N ARG A 464 15.10 3.15 4.00
CA ARG A 464 15.52 3.38 5.39
C ARG A 464 16.98 3.84 5.40
N SER A 465 17.30 4.81 6.27
CA SER A 465 18.70 5.19 6.50
C SER A 465 19.41 4.13 7.35
N ASP A 466 20.57 3.70 6.90
CA ASP A 466 21.44 2.76 7.61
C ASP A 466 22.87 3.36 7.65
N GLY A 467 23.12 4.18 8.65
CA GLY A 467 24.36 4.97 8.75
C GLY A 467 24.50 5.95 7.58
N GLU A 468 25.57 5.79 6.79
CA GLU A 468 25.84 6.60 5.60
C GLU A 468 25.20 6.03 4.33
N THR A 469 24.62 4.83 4.40
CA THR A 469 23.97 4.13 3.29
C THR A 469 22.46 4.25 3.40
N ILE A 470 21.78 4.37 2.28
CA ILE A 470 20.33 4.29 2.21
C ILE A 470 19.98 2.88 1.75
N LEU A 471 19.29 2.13 2.60
CA LEU A 471 18.69 0.87 2.20
C LEU A 471 17.48 1.16 1.31
N VAL A 472 17.42 0.56 0.12
CA VAL A 472 16.33 0.70 -0.85
C VAL A 472 15.71 -0.66 -1.10
N LYS A 473 14.50 -0.90 -0.57
CA LYS A 473 13.72 -2.12 -0.81
C LYS A 473 13.01 -2.02 -2.14
N MET A 474 13.58 -2.66 -3.16
CA MET A 474 13.04 -2.72 -4.51
C MET A 474 11.93 -3.77 -4.58
N LEU A 475 10.76 -3.39 -5.06
CA LEU A 475 9.61 -4.28 -5.24
C LEU A 475 9.43 -4.66 -6.72
N ALA A 476 9.32 -3.68 -7.60
CA ALA A 476 9.20 -3.87 -9.04
C ALA A 476 10.45 -4.51 -9.66
N GLU A 477 10.35 -5.04 -10.88
CA GLU A 477 11.52 -5.57 -11.61
C GLU A 477 12.43 -4.45 -12.13
N ARG A 478 12.00 -3.19 -12.01
CA ARG A 478 12.74 -1.99 -12.36
C ARG A 478 12.47 -0.88 -11.34
N LEU A 479 13.50 -0.17 -10.91
CA LEU A 479 13.45 0.91 -9.93
C LEU A 479 14.15 2.15 -10.48
N LEU A 480 13.60 3.34 -10.23
CA LEU A 480 14.25 4.61 -10.53
C LEU A 480 14.46 5.38 -9.23
N PHE A 481 15.71 5.46 -8.80
CA PHE A 481 16.14 6.29 -7.65
C PHE A 481 16.69 7.61 -8.16
N GLU A 482 16.26 8.74 -7.58
CA GLU A 482 16.78 10.07 -7.87
C GLU A 482 17.43 10.68 -6.63
N ASN A 483 18.62 11.21 -6.78
CA ASN A 483 19.33 11.91 -5.72
C ASN A 483 19.12 13.42 -5.83
N GLY A 484 18.09 13.94 -5.18
CA GLY A 484 17.86 15.39 -5.09
C GLY A 484 18.76 16.12 -4.07
N GLY A 485 19.68 15.43 -3.40
CA GLY A 485 20.60 16.01 -2.41
C GLY A 485 21.83 16.66 -3.05
N ALA A 486 22.60 17.39 -2.24
CA ALA A 486 23.81 18.09 -2.66
C ALA A 486 25.08 17.20 -2.64
N THR A 487 24.99 15.99 -2.11
CA THR A 487 26.13 15.06 -1.98
C THR A 487 25.82 13.74 -2.67
N THR A 488 26.87 12.99 -3.07
CA THR A 488 26.70 11.62 -3.54
C THR A 488 26.01 10.77 -2.48
N ARG A 489 24.99 10.01 -2.86
CA ARG A 489 24.27 9.08 -2.01
C ARG A 489 24.69 7.65 -2.34
N ARG A 490 25.15 6.92 -1.34
CA ARG A 490 25.36 5.49 -1.44
C ARG A 490 24.08 4.78 -1.11
N ILE A 491 23.56 3.96 -2.04
CA ILE A 491 22.36 3.16 -1.83
C ILE A 491 22.68 1.67 -1.88
N CYS A 492 22.06 0.90 -1.01
CA CYS A 492 22.02 -0.56 -1.05
C CYS A 492 20.64 -0.98 -1.56
N VAL A 493 20.55 -1.34 -2.84
CA VAL A 493 19.30 -1.84 -3.42
C VAL A 493 19.14 -3.30 -3.05
N MET A 494 18.02 -3.62 -2.40
CA MET A 494 17.66 -4.97 -2.00
C MET A 494 16.38 -5.42 -2.67
N LYS A 495 16.39 -6.59 -3.31
CA LYS A 495 15.22 -7.24 -3.90
C LYS A 495 15.12 -8.69 -3.46
N HIS A 496 13.96 -9.08 -2.96
CA HIS A 496 13.68 -10.48 -2.68
C HIS A 496 13.60 -11.28 -3.98
N GLU A 497 14.47 -12.29 -4.10
CA GLU A 497 14.60 -13.13 -5.29
C GLU A 497 14.93 -14.58 -4.91
N PRO A 498 13.91 -15.39 -4.60
CA PRO A 498 14.14 -16.77 -4.12
C PRO A 498 14.74 -17.68 -5.19
N GLN A 499 14.67 -17.32 -6.48
CA GLN A 499 15.17 -18.11 -7.61
C GLN A 499 16.34 -17.40 -8.31
N VAL A 500 17.41 -17.13 -7.57
CA VAL A 500 18.60 -16.43 -8.10
C VAL A 500 19.20 -17.08 -9.35
N ALA A 501 19.05 -18.40 -9.53
CA ALA A 501 19.51 -19.11 -10.73
C ALA A 501 18.82 -18.63 -12.02
N ALA A 502 17.61 -18.07 -11.92
CA ALA A 502 16.90 -17.47 -13.04
C ALA A 502 17.38 -16.05 -13.35
N LEU A 503 18.10 -15.41 -12.42
CA LEU A 503 18.65 -14.07 -12.62
C LEU A 503 19.88 -14.13 -13.53
N LYS A 504 19.91 -13.29 -14.56
CA LYS A 504 21.08 -13.05 -15.40
C LYS A 504 22.03 -12.05 -14.75
N GLY A 505 21.49 -11.03 -14.07
CA GLY A 505 22.26 -9.99 -13.39
C GLY A 505 21.41 -8.80 -12.98
N VAL A 506 22.08 -7.83 -12.36
CA VAL A 506 21.52 -6.53 -12.01
C VAL A 506 22.16 -5.49 -12.93
N GLU A 507 21.32 -4.68 -13.57
CA GLU A 507 21.74 -3.56 -14.39
C GLU A 507 21.45 -2.24 -13.69
N VAL A 508 22.40 -1.31 -13.77
CA VAL A 508 22.22 0.09 -13.38
C VAL A 508 22.56 0.96 -14.58
N ASN A 509 21.61 1.79 -15.02
CA ASN A 509 21.74 2.63 -16.19
C ASN A 509 22.26 1.83 -17.43
N GLN A 510 21.65 0.64 -17.65
CA GLN A 510 21.95 -0.30 -18.76
C GLN A 510 23.34 -0.98 -18.66
N ARG A 511 24.03 -0.91 -17.55
CA ARG A 511 25.32 -1.59 -17.33
C ARG A 511 25.17 -2.63 -16.25
N LEU A 512 25.66 -3.87 -16.49
CA LEU A 512 25.73 -4.91 -15.49
C LEU A 512 26.68 -4.48 -14.36
N ILE A 513 26.25 -4.70 -13.13
CA ILE A 513 27.04 -4.45 -11.92
C ILE A 513 27.16 -5.72 -11.08
N ALA A 514 28.14 -5.74 -10.19
CA ALA A 514 28.28 -6.78 -9.18
C ALA A 514 27.10 -6.72 -8.18
N TYR A 515 26.68 -7.88 -7.71
CA TYR A 515 25.69 -8.03 -6.65
C TYR A 515 26.04 -9.19 -5.73
N GLU A 516 25.52 -9.16 -4.53
CA GLU A 516 25.57 -10.23 -3.56
C GLU A 516 24.21 -10.91 -3.45
N TYR A 517 24.20 -12.18 -3.07
CA TYR A 517 22.97 -12.91 -2.78
C TYR A 517 23.04 -13.45 -1.36
N ILE A 518 22.20 -12.91 -0.48
CA ILE A 518 22.20 -13.21 0.96
C ILE A 518 20.74 -13.38 1.41
N ASP A 519 20.43 -14.50 2.05
CA ASP A 519 19.11 -14.77 2.68
C ASP A 519 17.91 -14.55 1.75
N GLY A 520 18.02 -14.96 0.50
CA GLY A 520 16.94 -14.80 -0.49
C GLY A 520 16.86 -13.43 -1.12
N TYR A 521 17.80 -12.52 -0.81
CA TYR A 521 17.85 -11.17 -1.37
C TYR A 521 19.05 -10.96 -2.28
N VAL A 522 18.80 -10.35 -3.42
CA VAL A 522 19.81 -9.71 -4.25
C VAL A 522 20.13 -8.35 -3.66
N ARG A 523 21.41 -8.07 -3.41
CA ARG A 523 21.90 -6.79 -2.86
C ARG A 523 22.91 -6.17 -3.83
N ALA A 524 22.70 -4.92 -4.20
CA ALA A 524 23.59 -4.18 -5.10
C ALA A 524 23.89 -2.79 -4.54
N MET A 525 25.18 -2.45 -4.47
CA MET A 525 25.64 -1.14 -4.01
C MET A 525 25.78 -0.19 -5.19
N VAL A 526 25.20 0.99 -5.08
CA VAL A 526 25.20 2.00 -6.14
C VAL A 526 25.50 3.38 -5.53
N ASP A 527 26.45 4.09 -6.10
CA ASP A 527 26.72 5.48 -5.75
C ASP A 527 26.01 6.39 -6.76
N VAL A 528 25.11 7.25 -6.28
CA VAL A 528 24.31 8.17 -7.10
C VAL A 528 24.77 9.60 -6.85
N PRO A 529 25.35 10.29 -7.86
CA PRO A 529 25.85 11.65 -7.69
C PRO A 529 24.73 12.66 -7.42
N PRO A 530 25.05 13.88 -6.94
CA PRO A 530 24.07 14.96 -6.78
C PRO A 530 23.32 15.25 -8.08
N GLY A 531 21.99 15.36 -8.01
CA GLY A 531 21.13 15.57 -9.19
C GLY A 531 21.10 14.40 -10.18
N GLY A 532 21.79 13.30 -9.86
CA GLY A 532 21.82 12.09 -10.70
C GLY A 532 20.70 11.11 -10.38
N SER A 533 20.58 10.08 -11.23
CA SER A 533 19.62 8.98 -11.04
C SER A 533 20.25 7.62 -11.28
N ALA A 534 19.68 6.60 -10.64
CA ALA A 534 19.99 5.19 -10.84
C ALA A 534 18.71 4.46 -11.31
N ASP A 535 18.73 4.02 -12.56
CA ASP A 535 17.71 3.14 -13.12
C ASP A 535 18.19 1.69 -12.93
N VAL A 536 17.68 1.02 -11.91
CA VAL A 536 18.09 -0.33 -11.51
C VAL A 536 17.10 -1.35 -12.06
N ARG A 537 17.59 -2.41 -12.67
CA ARG A 537 16.78 -3.48 -13.26
C ARG A 537 17.33 -4.85 -12.88
N CYS A 538 16.46 -5.75 -12.44
CA CYS A 538 16.75 -7.17 -12.36
C CYS A 538 16.49 -7.81 -13.74
N VAL A 539 17.53 -8.40 -14.33
CA VAL A 539 17.45 -9.03 -15.65
C VAL A 539 17.41 -10.54 -15.48
N HIS A 540 16.31 -11.14 -15.94
CA HIS A 540 16.14 -12.58 -15.89
C HIS A 540 16.63 -13.26 -17.17
N ARG A 541 17.03 -14.52 -17.06
CA ARG A 541 17.40 -15.34 -18.22
C ARG A 541 16.14 -15.63 -19.03
N GLU A 542 16.17 -15.31 -20.31
CA GLU A 542 15.08 -15.69 -21.21
C GLU A 542 15.02 -17.22 -21.31
N GLN A 543 13.89 -17.79 -20.91
CA GLN A 543 13.63 -19.19 -21.24
C GLN A 543 13.11 -19.23 -22.68
N LEU A 544 13.90 -19.84 -23.57
CA LEU A 544 13.55 -20.09 -24.96
C LEU A 544 12.41 -21.12 -25.05
N HIS A 545 11.18 -20.70 -24.77
CA HIS A 545 10.00 -21.47 -25.14
C HIS A 545 9.56 -21.02 -26.52
N GLY A 546 9.42 -21.96 -27.46
CA GLY A 546 9.24 -21.86 -28.89
C GLY A 546 8.53 -20.64 -29.49
N SER A 547 8.66 -20.47 -30.79
CA SER A 547 7.99 -19.43 -31.59
C SER A 547 6.48 -19.44 -31.34
N PRO A 548 5.82 -18.27 -31.35
CA PRO A 548 4.37 -18.20 -31.21
C PRO A 548 3.71 -19.00 -32.36
N ALA A 549 3.12 -20.15 -32.00
CA ALA A 549 2.29 -20.89 -32.94
C ALA A 549 1.10 -20.02 -33.35
N SER A 550 0.72 -20.03 -34.63
CA SER A 550 -0.45 -19.32 -35.12
C SER A 550 -1.71 -19.83 -34.41
N GLU A 551 -2.45 -18.92 -33.78
CA GLU A 551 -3.73 -19.27 -33.12
C GLU A 551 -4.72 -19.85 -34.15
N PRO A 552 -5.48 -20.90 -33.78
CA PRO A 552 -6.48 -21.49 -34.65
C PRO A 552 -7.47 -20.44 -35.17
N ILE A 553 -7.93 -20.59 -36.43
CA ILE A 553 -8.87 -19.63 -37.04
C ILE A 553 -10.14 -19.48 -36.20
N ARG A 554 -10.67 -20.58 -35.66
CA ARG A 554 -11.87 -20.56 -34.79
C ARG A 554 -11.64 -19.68 -33.54
N TYR A 555 -10.47 -19.75 -32.93
CA TYR A 555 -10.13 -18.91 -31.78
C TYR A 555 -10.10 -17.44 -32.19
N ARG A 556 -9.42 -17.10 -33.28
CA ARG A 556 -9.31 -15.72 -33.79
C ARG A 556 -10.68 -15.11 -34.11
N VAL A 557 -11.57 -15.87 -34.74
CA VAL A 557 -12.95 -15.46 -35.02
C VAL A 557 -13.72 -15.24 -33.73
N GLY A 558 -13.61 -16.17 -32.75
CA GLY A 558 -14.26 -16.05 -31.44
C GLY A 558 -13.82 -14.82 -30.68
N VAL A 559 -12.51 -14.50 -30.68
CA VAL A 559 -11.97 -13.27 -30.09
C VAL A 559 -12.55 -12.03 -30.77
N ALA A 560 -12.52 -11.99 -32.10
CA ALA A 560 -13.03 -10.85 -32.86
C ALA A 560 -14.53 -10.60 -32.56
N VAL A 561 -15.37 -11.63 -32.62
CA VAL A 561 -16.80 -11.53 -32.31
C VAL A 561 -17.02 -11.00 -30.91
N ARG A 562 -16.31 -11.55 -29.91
CA ARG A 562 -16.41 -11.10 -28.52
C ARG A 562 -16.02 -9.63 -28.37
N ARG A 563 -14.91 -9.21 -29.00
CA ARG A 563 -14.42 -7.82 -28.92
C ARG A 563 -15.44 -6.85 -29.51
N TYR A 564 -15.96 -7.13 -30.71
CA TYR A 564 -16.99 -6.29 -31.32
C TYR A 564 -18.28 -6.24 -30.51
N LEU A 565 -18.74 -7.36 -29.92
CA LEU A 565 -19.91 -7.37 -29.05
C LEU A 565 -19.69 -6.56 -27.75
N SER A 566 -18.50 -6.64 -27.14
CA SER A 566 -18.15 -5.82 -25.97
C SER A 566 -18.15 -4.33 -26.33
N GLU A 567 -17.53 -3.95 -27.43
CA GLU A 567 -17.53 -2.57 -27.91
C GLU A 567 -18.93 -2.04 -28.22
N LEU A 568 -19.78 -2.87 -28.82
CA LEU A 568 -21.17 -2.51 -29.09
C LEU A 568 -21.94 -2.28 -27.79
N ARG A 569 -21.75 -3.13 -26.80
CA ARG A 569 -22.33 -2.95 -25.48
C ARG A 569 -21.87 -1.65 -24.83
N ASP A 570 -20.56 -1.39 -24.83
CA ASP A 570 -19.96 -0.25 -24.13
C ASP A 570 -20.29 1.07 -24.82
N ASN A 571 -20.35 1.10 -26.15
CA ASN A 571 -20.70 2.31 -26.90
C ASN A 571 -22.21 2.61 -26.93
N TYR A 572 -23.07 1.60 -26.88
CA TYR A 572 -24.51 1.79 -27.09
C TYR A 572 -25.39 1.28 -25.95
N GLY A 573 -24.88 0.46 -25.03
CA GLY A 573 -25.66 -0.12 -23.94
C GLY A 573 -26.24 0.91 -22.98
N HIS A 574 -25.59 2.07 -22.81
CA HIS A 574 -26.10 3.17 -22.00
C HIS A 574 -27.36 3.83 -22.62
N LEU A 575 -27.48 3.85 -23.96
CA LEU A 575 -28.66 4.40 -24.67
C LEU A 575 -29.91 3.51 -24.46
N LEU A 576 -29.71 2.22 -24.25
CA LEU A 576 -30.81 1.28 -23.99
C LEU A 576 -31.31 1.39 -22.54
N ARG A 577 -30.41 1.66 -21.58
CA ARG A 577 -30.78 1.81 -20.15
C ARG A 577 -31.45 3.15 -19.82
N SER A 578 -31.23 4.19 -20.62
CA SER A 578 -31.87 5.50 -20.43
C SER A 578 -33.32 5.55 -20.93
N ARG A 579 -33.81 4.47 -21.61
CA ARG A 579 -35.16 4.36 -22.14
C ARG A 579 -36.04 3.37 -21.37
N ALA A 580 -35.49 2.68 -20.37
CA ALA A 580 -36.21 1.80 -19.45
C ALA A 580 -36.30 2.49 -18.05
#